data_ecf2aa81e12252a8d008c0c6916624c4
#
_entry.id   ecf2aa81e12252a8d008c0c6916624c4
#
_cell.length_a   1.000
_cell.length_b   1.000
_cell.length_c   1.000
_cell.angle_alpha   90.00
_cell.angle_beta   90.00
_cell.angle_gamma   90.00
#
_symmetry.space_group_name_H-M   'P 1'
#
loop_
_entity.id
_entity.type
_entity.pdbx_description
1 polymer ?
#
loop_
_entity_poly.entity_id
_entity_poly.type
_entity_poly.pdbx_seq_one_letter_code
_entity_poly.pdbx_strand_id
1 'polypeptide(L)'
;DVRPIIKELPDSIEFLRVYVKKLEESYAQMWEVREIMRESAQARYAWFQRTYPKLQNIMQLKDVATFLGITPVTLSRIRARETISAEKDDAT
;
A
#
# COMPACT_ATOMS: atom_id res chain seq x y z
N ASP A 1 27.57 -2.16 -9.44
CA ASP A 1 27.85 -0.87 -10.03
C ASP A 1 26.86 -0.55 -11.15
N VAL A 2 26.21 0.60 -11.05
CA VAL A 2 25.18 1.02 -11.99
C VAL A 2 25.78 1.49 -13.32
N ARG A 3 27.01 1.92 -13.33
CA ARG A 3 27.67 2.49 -14.51
C ARG A 3 27.71 1.56 -15.73
N PRO A 4 28.10 0.28 -15.59
CA PRO A 4 28.09 -0.62 -16.75
C PRO A 4 26.71 -0.82 -17.34
N ILE A 5 25.68 -0.87 -16.49
CA ILE A 5 24.30 -1.04 -16.93
C ILE A 5 23.84 0.17 -17.75
N ILE A 6 24.20 1.39 -17.29
CA ILE A 6 23.84 2.62 -18.01
C ILE A 6 24.51 2.67 -19.38
N LYS A 7 25.77 2.25 -19.46
CA LYS A 7 26.52 2.23 -20.73
C LYS A 7 25.94 1.23 -21.74
N GLU A 8 25.38 0.14 -21.24
CA GLU A 8 24.80 -0.90 -22.09
C GLU A 8 23.43 -0.53 -22.64
N LEU A 9 22.74 0.44 -22.02
CA LEU A 9 21.43 0.86 -22.48
C LEU A 9 21.55 1.68 -23.77
N PRO A 10 20.79 1.32 -24.81
CA PRO A 10 20.89 2.01 -26.10
C PRO A 10 20.38 3.44 -26.06
N ASP A 11 19.53 3.78 -25.11
CA ASP A 11 18.98 5.14 -24.98
C ASP A 11 18.99 5.56 -23.52
N SER A 12 20.02 6.31 -23.15
CA SER A 12 20.18 6.80 -21.78
C SER A 12 19.12 7.85 -21.41
N ILE A 13 18.60 8.59 -22.39
CA ILE A 13 17.55 9.59 -22.16
C ILE A 13 16.25 8.90 -21.79
N GLU A 14 15.88 7.85 -22.48
CA GLU A 14 14.68 7.06 -22.17
C GLU A 14 14.80 6.43 -20.78
N PHE A 15 15.97 5.90 -20.45
CA PHE A 15 16.19 5.34 -19.12
C PHE A 15 16.01 6.40 -18.04
N LEU A 16 16.55 7.60 -18.25
CA LEU A 16 16.43 8.68 -17.29
C LEU A 16 14.99 9.14 -17.12
N ARG A 17 14.22 9.21 -18.19
CA ARG A 17 12.80 9.56 -18.14
C ARG A 17 12.02 8.57 -17.30
N VAL A 18 12.23 7.27 -17.52
CA VAL A 18 11.56 6.21 -16.77
C VAL A 18 11.97 6.26 -15.31
N TYR A 19 13.25 6.48 -15.04
CA TYR A 19 13.78 6.56 -13.69
C TYR A 19 13.18 7.74 -12.91
N VAL A 20 13.14 8.92 -13.54
CA VAL A 20 12.55 10.11 -12.93
C VAL A 20 11.07 9.91 -12.66
N LYS A 21 10.34 9.32 -13.60
CA LYS A 21 8.92 9.04 -13.44
C LYS A 21 8.67 8.12 -12.26
N LYS A 22 9.47 7.07 -12.11
CA LYS A 22 9.36 6.14 -10.97
C LYS A 22 9.70 6.82 -9.66
N LEU A 23 10.68 7.71 -9.64
CA LEU A 23 11.00 8.48 -8.45
C LEU A 23 9.84 9.38 -8.05
N GLU A 24 9.22 10.05 -8.99
CA GLU A 24 8.06 10.91 -8.74
C GLU A 24 6.90 10.11 -8.15
N GLU A 25 6.61 8.95 -8.71
CA GLU A 25 5.59 8.05 -8.20
C GLU A 25 5.91 7.58 -6.77
N SER A 26 7.18 7.26 -6.51
CA SER A 26 7.62 6.85 -5.18
C SER A 26 7.46 7.97 -4.16
N TYR A 27 7.80 9.20 -4.52
CA TYR A 27 7.62 10.34 -3.63
C TYR A 27 6.14 10.61 -3.34
N ALA A 28 5.30 10.53 -4.36
CA ALA A 28 3.86 10.68 -4.18
C ALA A 28 3.30 9.63 -3.22
N GLN A 29 3.73 8.38 -3.36
CA GLN A 29 3.33 7.30 -2.47
C GLN A 29 3.83 7.53 -1.04
N MET A 30 5.05 8.03 -0.88
CA MET A 30 5.58 8.35 0.45
C MET A 30 4.75 9.42 1.16
N TRP A 31 4.34 10.47 0.45
CA TRP A 31 3.48 11.49 1.02
C TRP A 31 2.14 10.94 1.44
N GLU A 32 1.53 10.13 0.58
CA GLU A 32 0.25 9.50 0.86
C GLU A 32 0.33 8.59 2.09
N VAL A 33 1.37 7.78 2.19
CA VAL A 33 1.61 6.91 3.34
C VAL A 33 1.78 7.74 4.61
N ARG A 34 2.53 8.82 4.55
CA ARG A 34 2.71 9.70 5.71
C ARG A 34 1.39 10.27 6.20
N GLU A 35 0.56 10.74 5.29
CA GLU A 35 -0.74 11.29 5.65
C GLU A 35 -1.64 10.24 6.27
N ILE A 36 -1.70 9.05 5.68
CA ILE A 36 -2.57 8.00 6.17
C ILE A 36 -2.10 7.44 7.52
N MET A 37 -0.81 7.49 7.82
CA MET A 37 -0.28 7.02 9.11
C MET A 37 -0.70 7.90 10.27
N ARG A 38 -1.22 9.09 10.01
CA ARG A 38 -1.79 9.95 11.04
C ARG A 38 -3.23 9.59 11.37
N GLU A 39 -3.86 8.79 10.52
CA GLU A 39 -5.26 8.41 10.68
C GLU A 39 -5.41 7.23 11.62
N SER A 40 -6.65 6.92 11.97
CA SER A 40 -6.97 5.78 12.83
C SER A 40 -6.59 4.47 12.15
N ALA A 41 -6.49 3.40 12.94
CA ALA A 41 -6.20 2.07 12.40
C ALA A 41 -7.23 1.65 11.37
N GLN A 42 -8.50 1.94 11.61
CA GLN A 42 -9.59 1.62 10.68
C GLN A 42 -9.44 2.38 9.36
N ALA A 43 -9.10 3.67 9.43
CA ALA A 43 -8.88 4.48 8.23
C ALA A 43 -7.67 4.00 7.43
N ARG A 44 -6.59 3.59 8.13
CA ARG A 44 -5.40 3.02 7.48
C ARG A 44 -5.74 1.75 6.72
N TYR A 45 -6.53 0.88 7.31
CA TYR A 45 -6.94 -0.36 6.66
C TYR A 45 -7.84 -0.09 5.46
N ALA A 46 -8.78 0.83 5.58
CA ALA A 46 -9.64 1.23 4.47
C ALA A 46 -8.82 1.78 3.30
N TRP A 47 -7.82 2.60 3.59
CA TRP A 47 -6.89 3.11 2.58
C TRP A 47 -6.15 1.97 1.88
N PHE A 48 -5.64 1.00 2.66
CA PHE A 48 -4.94 -0.15 2.12
C PHE A 48 -5.83 -0.96 1.16
N GLN A 49 -7.07 -1.19 1.54
CA GLN A 49 -8.01 -1.94 0.72
C GLN A 49 -8.30 -1.24 -0.61
N ARG A 50 -8.40 0.09 -0.60
CA ARG A 50 -8.65 0.85 -1.82
C ARG A 50 -7.42 0.95 -2.71
N THR A 51 -6.25 1.09 -2.09
CA THR A 51 -5.00 1.32 -2.83
C THR A 51 -4.44 0.02 -3.38
N TYR A 52 -4.53 -1.05 -2.60
CA TYR A 52 -3.95 -2.34 -2.96
C TYR A 52 -4.96 -3.47 -2.84
N PRO A 53 -6.04 -3.44 -3.63
CA PRO A 53 -7.13 -4.43 -3.48
C PRO A 53 -6.68 -5.87 -3.72
N LYS A 54 -5.65 -6.07 -4.55
CA LYS A 54 -5.13 -7.41 -4.84
C LYS A 54 -4.25 -7.95 -3.72
N LEU A 55 -3.53 -7.06 -3.03
CA LEU A 55 -2.59 -7.48 -2.00
C LEU A 55 -3.27 -8.02 -0.75
N GLN A 56 -4.46 -7.53 -0.42
CA GLN A 56 -5.16 -7.99 0.78
C GLN A 56 -5.51 -9.49 0.72
N ASN A 57 -5.59 -10.05 -0.48
CA ASN A 57 -5.87 -11.48 -0.67
C ASN A 57 -4.61 -12.33 -0.70
N ILE A 58 -3.44 -11.71 -0.85
CA ILE A 58 -2.16 -12.41 -1.00
C ILE A 58 -1.34 -12.31 0.28
N MET A 59 -1.33 -11.15 0.92
CA MET A 59 -0.52 -10.90 2.12
C MET A 59 -1.17 -11.52 3.35
N GLN A 60 -0.31 -12.04 4.23
CA GLN A 60 -0.77 -12.53 5.52
C GLN A 60 -1.20 -11.38 6.42
N LEU A 61 -2.13 -11.66 7.32
CA LEU A 61 -2.66 -10.66 8.25
C LEU A 61 -1.56 -9.91 9.00
N LYS A 62 -0.57 -10.64 9.50
CA LYS A 62 0.54 -10.04 10.26
C LYS A 62 1.36 -9.07 9.42
N ASP A 63 1.51 -9.36 8.13
CA ASP A 63 2.28 -8.52 7.22
C ASP A 63 1.53 -7.25 6.90
N VAL A 64 0.23 -7.33 6.69
CA VAL A 64 -0.63 -6.16 6.48
C VAL A 64 -0.61 -5.28 7.73
N ALA A 65 -0.73 -5.87 8.91
CA ALA A 65 -0.69 -5.13 10.16
C ALA A 65 0.64 -4.40 10.33
N THR A 66 1.76 -5.06 10.05
CA THR A 66 3.08 -4.45 10.11
C THR A 66 3.19 -3.28 9.14
N PHE A 67 2.72 -3.46 7.92
CA PHE A 67 2.72 -2.41 6.90
C PHE A 67 1.93 -1.19 7.36
N LEU A 68 0.78 -1.41 7.99
CA LEU A 68 -0.09 -0.34 8.45
C LEU A 68 0.32 0.24 9.81
N GLY A 69 1.31 -0.34 10.47
CA GLY A 69 1.77 0.13 11.76
C GLY A 69 0.78 -0.15 12.89
N ILE A 70 0.02 -1.23 12.78
CA ILE A 70 -0.94 -1.65 13.81
C ILE A 70 -0.64 -3.09 14.22
N THR A 71 -1.25 -3.53 15.33
CA THR A 71 -1.07 -4.91 15.78
C THR A 71 -1.98 -5.85 14.99
N PRO A 72 -1.60 -7.14 14.83
CA PRO A 72 -2.48 -8.10 14.19
C PRO A 72 -3.82 -8.25 14.90
N VAL A 73 -3.84 -8.10 16.22
CA VAL A 73 -5.09 -8.16 17.00
C VAL A 73 -6.02 -7.01 16.61
N THR A 74 -5.49 -5.80 16.50
CA THR A 74 -6.26 -4.63 16.08
C THR A 74 -6.82 -4.84 14.67
N LEU A 75 -5.99 -5.32 13.75
CA LEU A 75 -6.43 -5.57 12.38
C LEU A 75 -7.51 -6.64 12.33
N SER A 76 -7.36 -7.71 13.10
CA SER A 76 -8.34 -8.78 13.18
C SER A 76 -9.69 -8.24 13.67
N ARG A 77 -9.70 -7.36 14.66
CA ARG A 77 -10.92 -6.72 15.17
C ARG A 77 -11.58 -5.85 14.13
N ILE A 78 -10.80 -5.08 13.38
CA ILE A 78 -11.32 -4.23 12.30
C ILE A 78 -12.01 -5.08 11.24
N ARG A 79 -11.37 -6.16 10.82
CA ARG A 79 -11.94 -7.07 9.82
C ARG A 79 -13.22 -7.73 10.30
N ALA A 80 -13.27 -8.12 11.57
CA ALA A 80 -14.47 -8.70 12.16
C ALA A 80 -15.63 -7.71 12.16
N ARG A 81 -15.37 -6.45 12.50
CA ARG A 81 -16.40 -5.40 12.47
C ARG A 81 -16.93 -5.15 11.07
N GLU A 82 -16.08 -5.14 10.08
CA GLU A 82 -16.48 -4.96 8.68
C GLU A 82 -17.36 -6.11 8.21
N THR A 83 -17.04 -7.34 8.59
CA THR A 83 -17.83 -8.51 8.25
C THR A 83 -19.22 -8.42 8.88
N ILE A 84 -19.31 -8.03 10.14
CA ILE A 84 -20.59 -7.87 10.83
C ILE A 84 -21.43 -6.77 10.17
N SER A 85 -20.82 -5.64 9.82
CA SER A 85 -21.51 -4.55 9.14
C SER A 85 -22.03 -4.98 7.78
N ALA A 86 -21.25 -5.74 7.00
CA ALA A 86 -21.68 -6.24 5.71
C ALA A 86 -22.85 -7.20 5.84
N GLU A 87 -22.82 -8.09 6.85
CA GLU A 87 -23.91 -9.03 7.12
C GLU A 87 -25.20 -8.30 7.51
N LYS A 88 -25.09 -7.24 8.31
CA LYS A 88 -26.26 -6.41 8.67
C LYS A 88 -26.85 -5.71 7.46
N ASP A 89 -26.02 -5.18 6.59
CA ASP A 89 -26.47 -4.51 5.37
C ASP A 89 -27.17 -5.50 4.45
N ASP A 90 -26.67 -6.74 4.35
CA ASP A 90 -27.30 -7.78 3.54
C ASP A 90 -28.62 -8.26 4.15
N ALA A 91 -28.77 -8.18 5.48
CA ALA A 91 -29.98 -8.61 6.17
C ALA A 91 -31.12 -7.62 6.04
N THR A 92 -30.85 -6.39 5.64
CA THR A 92 -31.88 -5.38 5.42
C THR A 92 -32.26 -5.28 3.96
#